data_3b012c9541d45033f3f2d6f4108896cd
#
_entry.id   3b012c9541d45033f3f2d6f4108896cd
#
_cell.length_a   1.000
_cell.length_b   1.000
_cell.length_c   1.000
_cell.angle_alpha   90.00
_cell.angle_beta   90.00
_cell.angle_gamma   90.00
#
_symmetry.space_group_name_H-M   'P 1'
#
loop_
_entity.id
_entity.type
_entity.pdbx_description
1 polymer ?
#
loop_
_entity_poly.entity_id
_entity_poly.type
_entity_poly.pdbx_seq_one_letter_code
_entity_poly.pdbx_strand_id
1 'polypeptide(L)'
;MTAAQATPRTTLNEAIVDSSALMCILMGESAAPLFIAALQNTARLYVGAATRAEAWLAAFNAKGMAGAQQVEALLAALQVETVDFTQDSLPHFVGGAERHHHRVDSKARLNLGDLFTYALAKETGLPLFFQGTDFANTAIANAMAQLGYGMSDKGVPQPLTASQ
;
A
#
# COMPACT_ATOMS: atom_id res chain seq x y z
N MET A 1 -10.30 -29.28 0.16
CA MET A 1 -11.11 -28.03 0.15
C MET A 1 -10.43 -27.06 -0.78
N THR A 2 -10.95 -26.89 -1.97
CA THR A 2 -10.48 -25.93 -2.97
C THR A 2 -10.79 -24.52 -2.46
N ALA A 3 -9.77 -23.70 -2.24
CA ALA A 3 -9.94 -22.27 -2.01
C ALA A 3 -10.70 -21.70 -3.20
N ALA A 4 -11.89 -21.18 -2.95
CA ALA A 4 -12.66 -20.50 -3.98
C ALA A 4 -11.80 -19.31 -4.47
N GLN A 5 -11.35 -19.38 -5.71
CA GLN A 5 -10.70 -18.26 -6.39
C GLN A 5 -11.77 -17.17 -6.51
N ALA A 6 -11.65 -16.14 -5.68
CA ALA A 6 -12.53 -14.98 -5.79
C ALA A 6 -12.36 -14.38 -7.19
N THR A 7 -13.49 -14.23 -7.91
CA THR A 7 -13.50 -13.58 -9.22
C THR A 7 -12.85 -12.20 -9.09
N PRO A 8 -11.88 -11.83 -9.96
CA PRO A 8 -11.25 -10.51 -9.91
C PRO A 8 -12.31 -9.42 -9.96
N ARG A 9 -12.25 -8.47 -9.04
CA ARG A 9 -13.14 -7.30 -9.05
C ARG A 9 -12.58 -6.29 -10.04
N THR A 10 -13.44 -5.65 -10.80
CA THR A 10 -13.04 -4.55 -11.68
C THR A 10 -12.87 -3.23 -10.93
N THR A 11 -13.47 -3.11 -9.73
CA THR A 11 -13.41 -1.93 -8.86
C THR A 11 -13.33 -2.34 -7.39
N LEU A 12 -12.74 -1.46 -6.57
CA LEU A 12 -12.79 -1.53 -5.11
C LEU A 12 -13.63 -0.39 -4.55
N ASN A 13 -14.32 -0.66 -3.44
CA ASN A 13 -15.04 0.40 -2.73
C ASN A 13 -14.07 1.29 -1.95
N GLU A 14 -13.15 0.68 -1.21
CA GLU A 14 -12.23 1.37 -0.32
C GLU A 14 -10.88 0.64 -0.27
N ALA A 15 -9.80 1.40 -0.17
CA ALA A 15 -8.46 0.84 0.04
C ALA A 15 -7.52 1.87 0.68
N ILE A 16 -6.44 1.37 1.27
CA ILE A 16 -5.34 2.16 1.82
C ILE A 16 -4.19 2.17 0.81
N VAL A 17 -3.46 3.27 0.76
CA VAL A 17 -2.29 3.43 -0.10
C VAL A 17 -1.04 3.54 0.78
N ASP A 18 -0.06 2.67 0.55
CA ASP A 18 1.25 2.75 1.19
C ASP A 18 2.18 3.73 0.48
N SER A 19 3.19 4.22 1.20
CA SER A 19 4.23 5.10 0.64
C SER A 19 4.95 4.47 -0.56
N SER A 20 5.15 3.14 -0.57
CA SER A 20 5.79 2.41 -1.67
C SER A 20 5.03 2.50 -2.99
N ALA A 21 3.69 2.45 -2.95
CA ALA A 21 2.86 2.63 -4.14
C ALA A 21 2.90 4.08 -4.65
N LEU A 22 2.86 5.06 -3.75
CA LEU A 22 2.99 6.48 -4.09
C LEU A 22 4.36 6.77 -4.72
N MET A 23 5.43 6.27 -4.13
CA MET A 23 6.79 6.45 -4.64
C MET A 23 7.00 5.76 -5.99
N CYS A 24 6.44 4.58 -6.21
CA CYS A 24 6.45 3.91 -7.51
C CYS A 24 5.90 4.83 -8.62
N ILE A 25 4.77 5.50 -8.36
CA ILE A 25 4.15 6.43 -9.30
C ILE A 25 5.04 7.66 -9.51
N LEU A 26 5.52 8.28 -8.44
CA LEU A 26 6.32 9.51 -8.49
C LEU A 26 7.68 9.33 -9.13
N MET A 27 8.28 8.15 -8.99
CA MET A 27 9.56 7.82 -9.60
C MET A 27 9.42 7.28 -11.03
N GLY A 28 8.18 7.09 -11.52
CA GLY A 28 7.93 6.58 -12.86
C GLY A 28 8.41 5.14 -13.06
N GLU A 29 8.32 4.32 -12.03
CA GLU A 29 8.70 2.91 -12.12
C GLU A 29 7.78 2.13 -13.08
N SER A 30 8.21 0.95 -13.50
CA SER A 30 7.48 0.16 -14.52
C SER A 30 6.04 -0.18 -14.15
N ALA A 31 5.73 -0.32 -12.86
CA ALA A 31 4.39 -0.61 -12.35
C ALA A 31 3.51 0.65 -12.15
N ALA A 32 4.05 1.86 -12.32
CA ALA A 32 3.31 3.10 -12.09
C ALA A 32 1.98 3.18 -12.87
N PRO A 33 1.91 2.84 -14.17
CA PRO A 33 0.64 2.87 -14.91
C PRO A 33 -0.42 1.92 -14.34
N LEU A 34 0.01 0.76 -13.80
CA LEU A 34 -0.91 -0.22 -13.19
C LEU A 34 -1.46 0.30 -11.87
N PHE A 35 -0.60 0.91 -11.02
CA PHE A 35 -1.06 1.55 -9.80
C PHE A 35 -2.02 2.70 -10.07
N ILE A 36 -1.72 3.58 -11.03
CA ILE A 36 -2.61 4.70 -11.39
C ILE A 36 -3.97 4.18 -11.81
N ALA A 37 -4.02 3.19 -12.71
CA ALA A 37 -5.27 2.59 -13.16
C ALA A 37 -6.06 1.93 -12.00
N ALA A 38 -5.37 1.22 -11.10
CA ALA A 38 -5.99 0.57 -9.96
C ALA A 38 -6.55 1.58 -8.94
N LEU A 39 -5.79 2.63 -8.63
CA LEU A 39 -6.23 3.69 -7.72
C LEU A 39 -7.45 4.44 -8.28
N GLN A 40 -7.48 4.73 -9.60
CA GLN A 40 -8.63 5.34 -10.26
C GLN A 40 -9.88 4.45 -10.28
N ASN A 41 -9.71 3.13 -10.17
CA ASN A 41 -10.81 2.17 -10.05
C ASN A 41 -11.19 1.84 -8.59
N THR A 42 -10.77 2.66 -7.64
CA THR A 42 -11.12 2.55 -6.23
C THR A 42 -11.93 3.78 -5.82
N ALA A 43 -13.12 3.55 -5.25
CA ALA A 43 -14.06 4.65 -4.99
C ALA A 43 -13.60 5.59 -3.86
N ARG A 44 -12.92 5.06 -2.83
CA ARG A 44 -12.38 5.85 -1.72
C ARG A 44 -10.99 5.34 -1.34
N LEU A 45 -10.06 6.28 -1.24
CA LEU A 45 -8.66 6.00 -0.93
C LEU A 45 -8.27 6.68 0.38
N TYR A 46 -7.47 5.98 1.17
CA TYR A 46 -6.98 6.45 2.45
C TYR A 46 -5.45 6.35 2.53
N VAL A 47 -4.83 7.27 3.23
CA VAL A 47 -3.41 7.21 3.61
C VAL A 47 -3.28 7.57 5.08
N GLY A 48 -2.48 6.82 5.83
CA GLY A 48 -2.16 7.19 7.21
C GLY A 48 -1.35 8.49 7.27
N ALA A 49 -1.57 9.34 8.28
CA ALA A 49 -0.83 10.60 8.44
C ALA A 49 0.68 10.38 8.50
N ALA A 50 1.14 9.35 9.20
CA ALA A 50 2.56 8.98 9.26
C ALA A 50 3.09 8.51 7.90
N THR A 51 2.33 7.71 7.16
CA THR A 51 2.66 7.22 5.82
C THR A 51 2.73 8.36 4.80
N ARG A 52 1.82 9.33 4.90
CA ARG A 52 1.88 10.57 4.09
C ARG A 52 3.13 11.37 4.37
N ALA A 53 3.52 11.54 5.65
CA ALA A 53 4.75 12.22 6.03
C ALA A 53 5.99 11.47 5.52
N GLU A 54 6.00 10.13 5.58
CA GLU A 54 7.08 9.30 5.04
C GLU A 54 7.22 9.48 3.52
N ALA A 55 6.12 9.41 2.77
CA ALA A 55 6.11 9.62 1.32
C ALA A 55 6.61 11.03 0.96
N TRP A 56 6.16 12.05 1.70
CA TRP A 56 6.61 13.42 1.55
C TRP A 56 8.13 13.54 1.72
N LEU A 57 8.67 12.98 2.81
CA LEU A 57 10.09 13.02 3.11
C LEU A 57 10.91 12.22 2.09
N ALA A 58 10.45 11.06 1.67
CA ALA A 58 11.11 10.25 0.64
C ALA A 58 11.19 11.00 -0.71
N ALA A 59 10.11 11.64 -1.11
CA ALA A 59 10.07 12.45 -2.34
C ALA A 59 10.94 13.70 -2.23
N PHE A 60 10.95 14.36 -1.06
CA PHE A 60 11.84 15.48 -0.79
C PHE A 60 13.33 15.09 -0.89
N ASN A 61 13.70 13.95 -0.31
CA ASN A 61 15.06 13.44 -0.39
C ASN A 61 15.47 13.09 -1.83
N ALA A 62 14.54 12.58 -2.63
CA ALA A 62 14.82 12.20 -4.01
C ALA A 62 14.85 13.38 -5.00
N LYS A 63 13.96 14.35 -4.85
CA LYS A 63 13.71 15.42 -5.84
C LYS A 63 13.58 16.82 -5.24
N GLY A 64 13.92 17.01 -3.95
CA GLY A 64 13.77 18.29 -3.27
C GLY A 64 12.30 18.67 -3.06
N MET A 65 12.04 19.97 -2.85
CA MET A 65 10.70 20.49 -2.61
C MET A 65 9.70 20.17 -3.75
N ALA A 66 10.19 20.12 -5.00
CA ALA A 66 9.36 19.76 -6.13
C ALA A 66 8.81 18.33 -6.02
N GLY A 67 9.62 17.39 -5.53
CA GLY A 67 9.17 16.02 -5.26
C GLY A 67 8.11 15.96 -4.15
N ALA A 68 8.33 16.67 -3.06
CA ALA A 68 7.35 16.75 -1.97
C ALA A 68 6.01 17.35 -2.42
N GLN A 69 6.05 18.40 -3.25
CA GLN A 69 4.85 18.98 -3.86
C GLN A 69 4.13 18.01 -4.81
N GLN A 70 4.87 17.14 -5.49
CA GLN A 70 4.27 16.10 -6.35
C GLN A 70 3.50 15.06 -5.54
N VAL A 71 3.94 14.69 -4.33
CA VAL A 71 3.17 13.82 -3.41
C VAL A 71 1.83 14.46 -3.09
N GLU A 72 1.84 15.72 -2.68
CA GLU A 72 0.62 16.44 -2.31
C GLU A 72 -0.33 16.58 -3.50
N ALA A 73 0.19 16.89 -4.68
CA ALA A 73 -0.60 16.97 -5.91
C ALA A 73 -1.21 15.62 -6.31
N LEU A 74 -0.47 14.53 -6.16
CA LEU A 74 -0.96 13.18 -6.44
C LEU A 74 -2.10 12.78 -5.48
N LEU A 75 -1.90 13.00 -4.18
CA LEU A 75 -2.92 12.70 -3.17
C LEU A 75 -4.20 13.52 -3.39
N ALA A 76 -4.06 14.81 -3.74
CA ALA A 76 -5.19 15.67 -4.07
C ALA A 76 -5.91 15.23 -5.34
N ALA A 77 -5.18 14.90 -6.41
CA ALA A 77 -5.76 14.45 -7.68
C ALA A 77 -6.53 13.13 -7.54
N LEU A 78 -6.07 12.23 -6.68
CA LEU A 78 -6.73 10.97 -6.36
C LEU A 78 -7.77 11.09 -5.23
N GLN A 79 -7.94 12.29 -4.67
CA GLN A 79 -8.85 12.56 -3.54
C GLN A 79 -8.61 11.63 -2.33
N VAL A 80 -7.34 11.35 -2.03
CA VAL A 80 -6.96 10.47 -0.93
C VAL A 80 -7.21 11.16 0.41
N GLU A 81 -7.98 10.52 1.28
CA GLU A 81 -8.24 11.00 2.63
C GLU A 81 -7.10 10.62 3.58
N THR A 82 -6.65 11.57 4.40
CA THR A 82 -5.63 11.29 5.43
C THR A 82 -6.29 10.85 6.72
N VAL A 83 -5.82 9.74 7.29
CA VAL A 83 -6.31 9.16 8.53
C VAL A 83 -5.25 9.31 9.63
N ASP A 84 -5.65 9.84 10.77
CA ASP A 84 -4.75 10.03 11.91
C ASP A 84 -4.37 8.70 12.56
N PHE A 85 -3.14 8.66 13.09
CA PHE A 85 -2.74 7.59 14.01
C PHE A 85 -3.20 7.97 15.43
N THR A 86 -4.09 7.17 15.99
CA THR A 86 -4.70 7.44 17.29
C THR A 86 -4.21 6.48 18.38
N GLN A 87 -4.64 6.70 19.60
CA GLN A 87 -4.39 5.77 20.70
C GLN A 87 -5.01 4.39 20.43
N ASP A 88 -6.13 4.32 19.71
CA ASP A 88 -6.78 3.06 19.33
C ASP A 88 -6.02 2.29 18.24
N SER A 89 -5.21 2.98 17.46
CA SER A 89 -4.33 2.36 16.46
C SER A 89 -3.10 1.67 17.09
N LEU A 90 -2.71 2.09 18.30
CA LEU A 90 -1.48 1.61 18.95
C LEU A 90 -1.45 0.09 19.20
N PRO A 91 -2.52 -0.58 19.66
CA PRO A 91 -2.51 -2.04 19.82
C PRO A 91 -2.25 -2.78 18.50
N HIS A 92 -2.73 -2.28 17.37
CA HIS A 92 -2.49 -2.85 16.04
C HIS A 92 -1.04 -2.67 15.60
N PHE A 93 -0.46 -1.50 15.90
CA PHE A 93 0.96 -1.22 15.67
C PHE A 93 1.86 -2.16 16.48
N VAL A 94 1.61 -2.29 17.78
CA VAL A 94 2.37 -3.17 18.68
C VAL A 94 2.26 -4.62 18.22
N GLY A 95 1.05 -5.11 17.94
CA GLY A 95 0.83 -6.46 17.43
C GLY A 95 1.52 -6.71 16.08
N GLY A 96 1.62 -5.71 15.23
CA GLY A 96 2.40 -5.75 13.98
C GLY A 96 3.90 -5.87 14.26
N ALA A 97 4.42 -5.06 15.19
CA ALA A 97 5.83 -5.08 15.57
C ALA A 97 6.24 -6.42 16.18
N GLU A 98 5.42 -6.98 17.05
CA GLU A 98 5.69 -8.30 17.68
C GLU A 98 5.76 -9.44 16.67
N ARG A 99 4.98 -9.39 15.60
CA ARG A 99 4.88 -10.47 14.60
C ARG A 99 5.77 -10.27 13.38
N HIS A 100 5.98 -9.05 12.95
CA HIS A 100 6.48 -8.75 11.60
C HIS A 100 7.65 -7.78 11.54
N HIS A 101 8.08 -7.17 12.66
CA HIS A 101 9.22 -6.28 12.65
C HIS A 101 10.50 -7.02 12.21
N HIS A 102 11.40 -6.32 11.52
CA HIS A 102 12.62 -6.90 10.94
C HIS A 102 13.56 -7.56 11.98
N ARG A 103 13.39 -7.28 13.27
CA ARG A 103 14.14 -7.94 14.38
C ARG A 103 13.50 -9.24 14.88
N VAL A 104 12.29 -9.54 14.42
CA VAL A 104 11.62 -10.81 14.70
C VAL A 104 11.94 -11.78 13.56
N ASP A 105 12.01 -13.06 13.83
CA ASP A 105 12.17 -14.08 12.79
C ASP A 105 10.87 -14.19 11.97
N SER A 106 10.71 -13.24 11.08
CA SER A 106 9.53 -13.07 10.22
C SER A 106 9.95 -12.80 8.79
N LYS A 107 9.19 -13.35 7.84
CA LYS A 107 9.37 -13.08 6.41
C LYS A 107 8.89 -11.67 6.00
N ALA A 108 8.03 -11.05 6.77
CA ALA A 108 7.45 -9.75 6.45
C ALA A 108 8.42 -8.59 6.64
N ARG A 109 9.25 -8.59 7.67
CA ARG A 109 10.32 -7.62 7.93
C ARG A 109 9.87 -6.15 7.90
N LEU A 110 8.72 -5.83 8.49
CA LEU A 110 8.19 -4.48 8.53
C LEU A 110 9.13 -3.52 9.29
N ASN A 111 9.38 -2.35 8.72
CA ASN A 111 10.06 -1.23 9.36
C ASN A 111 9.06 -0.32 10.11
N LEU A 112 9.53 0.78 10.70
CA LEU A 112 8.67 1.71 11.44
C LEU A 112 7.55 2.30 10.57
N GLY A 113 7.86 2.73 9.35
CA GLY A 113 6.88 3.29 8.41
C GLY A 113 5.81 2.27 8.03
N ASP A 114 6.26 1.04 7.70
CA ASP A 114 5.36 -0.07 7.38
C ASP A 114 4.41 -0.40 8.54
N LEU A 115 4.87 -0.30 9.79
CA LEU A 115 4.04 -0.59 10.96
C LEU A 115 2.88 0.41 11.14
N PHE A 116 3.04 1.67 10.77
CA PHE A 116 1.93 2.62 10.75
C PHE A 116 0.88 2.25 9.70
N THR A 117 1.32 1.90 8.49
CA THR A 117 0.43 1.42 7.42
C THR A 117 -0.26 0.11 7.81
N TYR A 118 0.50 -0.83 8.40
CA TYR A 118 -0.04 -2.10 8.92
C TYR A 118 -1.13 -1.87 9.97
N ALA A 119 -0.89 -0.96 10.93
CA ALA A 119 -1.86 -0.64 11.98
C ALA A 119 -3.17 -0.14 11.39
N LEU A 120 -3.13 0.80 10.45
CA LEU A 120 -4.32 1.32 9.77
C LEU A 120 -5.06 0.22 9.00
N ALA A 121 -4.35 -0.64 8.29
CA ALA A 121 -4.97 -1.74 7.54
C ALA A 121 -5.61 -2.78 8.46
N LYS A 122 -5.01 -3.06 9.63
CA LYS A 122 -5.60 -3.96 10.63
C LYS A 122 -6.80 -3.36 11.35
N GLU A 123 -6.74 -2.08 11.68
CA GLU A 123 -7.82 -1.36 12.35
C GLU A 123 -9.07 -1.27 11.47
N THR A 124 -8.88 -0.99 10.18
CA THR A 124 -9.98 -0.79 9.22
C THR A 124 -10.42 -2.06 8.50
N GLY A 125 -9.57 -3.08 8.43
CA GLY A 125 -9.82 -4.28 7.61
C GLY A 125 -9.75 -4.04 6.10
N LEU A 126 -9.30 -2.86 5.65
CA LEU A 126 -9.24 -2.49 4.25
C LEU A 126 -8.02 -3.12 3.54
N PRO A 127 -8.14 -3.40 2.24
CA PRO A 127 -7.01 -3.85 1.43
C PRO A 127 -6.00 -2.72 1.23
N LEU A 128 -4.75 -3.09 0.97
CA LEU A 128 -3.62 -2.19 0.87
C LEU A 128 -2.99 -2.22 -0.53
N PHE A 129 -2.78 -1.05 -1.11
CA PHE A 129 -1.92 -0.85 -2.26
C PHE A 129 -0.47 -0.68 -1.80
N PHE A 130 0.39 -1.59 -2.17
CA PHE A 130 1.82 -1.56 -1.84
C PHE A 130 2.66 -2.17 -2.95
N GLN A 131 3.92 -1.78 -3.03
CA GLN A 131 4.94 -2.42 -3.86
C GLN A 131 6.01 -3.02 -2.96
N GLY A 132 6.58 -4.14 -3.37
CA GLY A 132 7.59 -4.86 -2.60
C GLY A 132 7.02 -6.06 -1.85
N THR A 133 7.87 -6.67 -1.03
CA THR A 133 7.58 -7.96 -0.36
C THR A 133 7.24 -7.83 1.11
N ASP A 134 7.34 -6.63 1.71
CA ASP A 134 7.23 -6.45 3.16
C ASP A 134 5.83 -6.83 3.68
N PHE A 135 4.77 -6.44 2.99
CA PHE A 135 3.40 -6.82 3.36
C PHE A 135 2.93 -8.16 2.80
N ALA A 136 3.65 -8.73 1.82
CA ALA A 136 3.24 -9.97 1.14
C ALA A 136 3.16 -11.19 2.10
N ASN A 137 3.92 -11.16 3.19
CA ASN A 137 3.93 -12.22 4.20
C ASN A 137 3.13 -11.85 5.47
N THR A 138 2.23 -10.89 5.36
CA THR A 138 1.27 -10.51 6.41
C THR A 138 -0.14 -10.98 6.05
N ALA A 139 -1.07 -10.85 6.99
CA ALA A 139 -2.50 -11.10 6.74
C ALA A 139 -3.23 -9.90 6.10
N ILE A 140 -2.51 -8.84 5.70
CA ILE A 140 -3.11 -7.70 5.03
C ILE A 140 -3.48 -8.08 3.59
N ALA A 141 -4.72 -7.80 3.20
CA ALA A 141 -5.19 -8.08 1.85
C ALA A 141 -4.51 -7.14 0.83
N ASN A 142 -4.02 -7.71 -0.27
CA ASN A 142 -3.41 -6.95 -1.35
C ASN A 142 -4.49 -6.39 -2.28
N ALA A 143 -4.58 -5.07 -2.41
CA ALA A 143 -5.57 -4.39 -3.24
C ALA A 143 -5.36 -4.67 -4.74
N MET A 144 -4.10 -4.73 -5.22
CA MET A 144 -3.81 -5.09 -6.61
C MET A 144 -4.30 -6.50 -6.95
N ALA A 145 -4.08 -7.46 -6.05
CA ALA A 145 -4.54 -8.83 -6.25
C ALA A 145 -6.08 -8.93 -6.28
N GLN A 146 -6.78 -8.15 -5.44
CA GLN A 146 -8.25 -8.09 -5.46
C GLN A 146 -8.80 -7.50 -6.76
N LEU A 147 -8.04 -6.61 -7.42
CA LEU A 147 -8.36 -6.06 -8.75
C LEU A 147 -7.93 -6.97 -9.91
N GLY A 148 -7.40 -8.15 -9.62
CA GLY A 148 -7.02 -9.13 -10.64
C GLY A 148 -5.63 -8.95 -11.22
N TYR A 149 -4.75 -8.16 -10.59
CA TYR A 149 -3.34 -8.11 -10.99
C TYR A 149 -2.55 -9.24 -10.33
N GLY A 150 -1.59 -9.78 -11.07
CA GLY A 150 -0.58 -10.67 -10.51
C GLY A 150 0.50 -9.88 -9.76
N MET A 151 1.29 -10.57 -8.93
CA MET A 151 2.45 -9.99 -8.25
C MET A 151 3.67 -10.84 -8.60
N SER A 152 4.77 -10.19 -8.97
CA SER A 152 6.06 -10.87 -9.16
C SER A 152 6.66 -11.31 -7.81
N ASP A 153 7.70 -12.14 -7.85
CA ASP A 153 8.46 -12.54 -6.66
C ASP A 153 9.10 -11.35 -5.91
N LYS A 154 9.26 -10.24 -6.60
CA LYS A 154 9.75 -8.97 -6.02
C LYS A 154 8.63 -8.04 -5.53
N GLY A 155 7.37 -8.50 -5.55
CA GLY A 155 6.22 -7.70 -5.14
C GLY A 155 5.89 -6.56 -6.10
N VAL A 156 6.18 -6.71 -7.38
CA VAL A 156 5.84 -5.74 -8.43
C VAL A 156 4.54 -6.19 -9.11
N PRO A 157 3.51 -5.32 -9.19
CA PRO A 157 2.27 -5.65 -9.91
C PRO A 157 2.52 -5.95 -11.39
N GLN A 158 1.78 -6.92 -11.90
CA GLN A 158 1.83 -7.34 -13.29
C GLN A 158 0.41 -7.57 -13.81
N PRO A 159 0.12 -7.32 -15.10
CA PRO A 159 -1.12 -7.79 -15.70
C PRO A 159 -1.20 -9.30 -15.56
N LEU A 160 -2.40 -9.83 -15.27
CA LEU A 160 -2.58 -11.27 -15.39
C LEU A 160 -2.41 -11.64 -16.86
N THR A 161 -1.41 -12.46 -17.15
CA THR A 161 -1.32 -13.12 -18.46
C THR A 161 -2.54 -14.03 -18.58
N ALA A 162 -3.36 -13.79 -19.59
CA ALA A 162 -4.42 -14.72 -19.93
C ALA A 162 -3.76 -16.11 -20.12
N SER A 163 -4.16 -17.06 -19.29
CA SER A 163 -3.72 -18.45 -19.46
C SER A 163 -4.13 -18.88 -20.85
N GLN A 164 -3.15 -19.20 -21.71
CA GLN A 164 -3.36 -19.87 -22.97
C GLN A 164 -3.94 -21.26 -22.74
#